data_3f747bbafed87eb853f4989846ab6eb1
#
_entry.id   3f747bbafed87eb853f4989846ab6eb1
#
_cell.length_a   1.000
_cell.length_b   1.000
_cell.length_c   1.000
_cell.angle_alpha   90.00
_cell.angle_beta   90.00
_cell.angle_gamma   90.00
#
_symmetry.space_group_name_H-M   'P 1'
#
loop_
_entity.id
_entity.type
_entity.pdbx_description
1 polymer ?
#
loop_
_entity_poly.entity_id
_entity_poly.type
_entity_poly.pdbx_seq_one_letter_code
_entity_poly.pdbx_strand_id
1 'polypeptide(L)'
;MNPRQSRLDDFEGFPVIWTRSARRTIGLVLHAEGWLEIRSPAGHSERQATAFLHKRSDWVRRAAERSRSCLWVERERPDLVEQRRFRREVEQMAEGYAGLLPGTRRPYRIALRSQRSRWGSCSTRGTISINYACSRLPLRLLEYIVAHELCHLVHMNHGTAFHSLLNRLVPDGPLRKKELARYRIRQEAEALKPLA
;
A
#
# COMPACT_ATOMS: atom_id res chain seq x y z
N MET A 1 -3.79 -21.80 18.01
CA MET A 1 -4.27 -20.39 18.03
C MET A 1 -3.19 -19.54 18.68
N ASN A 2 -2.84 -18.40 18.11
CA ASN A 2 -1.95 -17.46 18.79
C ASN A 2 -2.69 -16.98 20.05
N PRO A 3 -2.14 -17.11 21.29
CA PRO A 3 -2.84 -16.79 22.55
C PRO A 3 -3.28 -15.31 22.65
N ARG A 4 -2.92 -14.49 21.68
CA ARG A 4 -3.29 -13.08 21.57
C ARG A 4 -4.44 -12.81 20.62
N GLN A 5 -5.01 -13.83 19.95
CA GLN A 5 -6.11 -13.69 19.00
C GLN A 5 -7.35 -14.45 19.49
N SER A 6 -8.51 -13.84 19.31
CA SER A 6 -9.82 -14.44 19.60
C SER A 6 -10.76 -14.11 18.44
N ARG A 7 -11.66 -15.03 18.11
CA ARG A 7 -12.78 -14.76 17.21
C ARG A 7 -13.92 -14.14 18.02
N LEU A 8 -14.52 -13.09 17.51
CA LEU A 8 -15.76 -12.49 18.02
C LEU A 8 -16.92 -12.87 17.08
N ASP A 9 -18.14 -12.50 17.49
CA ASP A 9 -19.32 -12.61 16.63
C ASP A 9 -19.13 -11.81 15.34
N ASP A 10 -19.75 -12.29 14.27
CA ASP A 10 -19.72 -11.62 12.97
C ASP A 10 -20.38 -10.24 13.07
N PHE A 11 -19.83 -9.26 12.39
CA PHE A 11 -20.31 -7.89 12.40
C PHE A 11 -20.56 -7.37 10.98
N GLU A 12 -21.78 -6.89 10.70
CA GLU A 12 -22.18 -6.39 9.37
C GLU A 12 -21.86 -7.41 8.23
N GLY A 13 -21.95 -8.70 8.52
CA GLY A 13 -21.67 -9.80 7.58
C GLY A 13 -20.17 -10.12 7.41
N PHE A 14 -19.30 -9.58 8.26
CA PHE A 14 -17.87 -9.87 8.25
C PHE A 14 -17.45 -10.69 9.48
N PRO A 15 -16.68 -11.78 9.30
CA PRO A 15 -16.01 -12.43 10.41
C PRO A 15 -15.09 -11.45 11.13
N VAL A 16 -15.08 -11.50 12.47
CA VAL A 16 -14.28 -10.58 13.29
C VAL A 16 -13.21 -11.32 14.07
N ILE A 17 -11.97 -10.91 13.90
CA ILE A 17 -10.82 -11.37 14.69
C ILE A 17 -10.34 -10.24 15.58
N TRP A 18 -10.19 -10.54 16.84
CA TRP A 18 -9.65 -9.61 17.82
C TRP A 18 -8.22 -9.99 18.19
N THR A 19 -7.27 -9.08 17.88
CA THR A 19 -5.83 -9.24 18.14
C THR A 19 -5.38 -8.28 19.24
N ARG A 20 -4.81 -8.83 20.30
CA ARG A 20 -4.23 -8.08 21.43
C ARG A 20 -2.72 -7.99 21.31
N SER A 21 -2.13 -6.84 21.57
CA SER A 21 -0.67 -6.63 21.48
C SER A 21 -0.19 -5.51 22.42
N ALA A 22 1.11 -5.25 22.45
CA ALA A 22 1.72 -4.16 23.24
C ALA A 22 1.43 -2.73 22.68
N ARG A 23 0.52 -2.58 21.73
CA ARG A 23 0.12 -1.28 21.18
C ARG A 23 -0.60 -0.41 22.20
N ARG A 24 -0.57 0.90 22.01
CA ARG A 24 -1.21 1.88 22.91
C ARG A 24 -2.62 2.29 22.48
N THR A 25 -3.03 1.98 21.26
CA THR A 25 -4.31 2.44 20.69
C THR A 25 -5.11 1.27 20.13
N ILE A 26 -6.43 1.40 20.14
CA ILE A 26 -7.33 0.48 19.44
C ILE A 26 -7.47 0.90 17.98
N GLY A 27 -7.55 -0.07 17.06
CA GLY A 27 -7.74 0.17 15.63
C GLY A 27 -8.53 -0.95 14.98
N LEU A 28 -9.11 -0.64 13.82
CA LEU A 28 -9.92 -1.55 13.02
C LEU A 28 -9.32 -1.64 11.62
N VAL A 29 -9.26 -2.85 11.08
CA VAL A 29 -8.79 -3.16 9.73
C VAL A 29 -9.82 -4.02 9.04
N LEU A 30 -10.24 -3.65 7.82
CA LEU A 30 -10.95 -4.54 6.92
C LEU A 30 -9.93 -5.15 5.97
N HIS A 31 -9.81 -6.46 6.02
CA HIS A 31 -8.91 -7.24 5.16
C HIS A 31 -9.52 -7.49 3.79
N ALA A 32 -8.66 -7.63 2.77
CA ALA A 32 -9.08 -7.86 1.39
C ALA A 32 -9.90 -9.13 1.21
N GLU A 33 -9.67 -10.11 2.08
CA GLU A 33 -10.32 -11.42 2.11
C GLU A 33 -11.72 -11.38 2.75
N GLY A 34 -12.20 -10.18 3.14
CA GLY A 34 -13.56 -10.00 3.65
C GLY A 34 -13.73 -10.32 5.12
N TRP A 35 -12.75 -10.02 5.98
CA TRP A 35 -12.86 -10.13 7.43
C TRP A 35 -12.34 -8.88 8.14
N LEU A 36 -12.84 -8.63 9.34
CA LEU A 36 -12.46 -7.50 10.17
C LEU A 36 -11.44 -7.92 11.24
N GLU A 37 -10.44 -7.07 11.48
CA GLU A 37 -9.52 -7.23 12.59
C GLU A 37 -9.60 -6.04 13.53
N ILE A 38 -9.93 -6.30 14.79
CA ILE A 38 -9.78 -5.33 15.87
C ILE A 38 -8.40 -5.54 16.47
N ARG A 39 -7.56 -4.51 16.42
CA ARG A 39 -6.23 -4.51 17.07
C ARG A 39 -6.29 -3.63 18.28
N SER A 40 -6.02 -4.19 19.48
CA SER A 40 -6.10 -3.44 20.74
C SER A 40 -4.88 -3.66 21.65
N PRO A 41 -4.70 -2.79 22.68
CA PRO A 41 -3.84 -3.07 23.81
C PRO A 41 -4.22 -4.39 24.50
N ALA A 42 -3.22 -5.06 25.12
CA ALA A 42 -3.41 -6.34 25.78
C ALA A 42 -4.43 -6.29 26.94
N GLY A 43 -4.54 -5.14 27.62
CA GLY A 43 -5.46 -4.94 28.75
C GLY A 43 -6.91 -4.62 28.39
N HIS A 44 -7.26 -4.55 27.08
CA HIS A 44 -8.66 -4.34 26.70
C HIS A 44 -9.49 -5.61 26.89
N SER A 45 -10.72 -5.42 27.39
CA SER A 45 -11.74 -6.48 27.48
C SER A 45 -12.45 -6.66 26.14
N GLU A 46 -13.07 -7.83 25.96
CA GLU A 46 -13.92 -8.12 24.79
C GLU A 46 -15.06 -7.11 24.65
N ARG A 47 -15.71 -6.76 25.78
CA ARG A 47 -16.75 -5.73 25.82
C ARG A 47 -16.29 -4.38 25.26
N GLN A 48 -15.05 -3.98 25.58
CA GLN A 48 -14.47 -2.74 25.03
C GLN A 48 -14.18 -2.85 23.52
N ALA A 49 -13.69 -4.02 23.07
CA ALA A 49 -13.43 -4.26 21.66
C ALA A 49 -14.73 -4.24 20.82
N THR A 50 -15.77 -4.92 21.32
CA THR A 50 -17.10 -4.96 20.69
C THR A 50 -17.76 -3.58 20.68
N ALA A 51 -17.72 -2.85 21.78
CA ALA A 51 -18.25 -1.49 21.85
C ALA A 51 -17.55 -0.54 20.87
N PHE A 52 -16.23 -0.68 20.71
CA PHE A 52 -15.47 0.07 19.72
C PHE A 52 -15.90 -0.26 18.29
N LEU A 53 -16.14 -1.54 17.99
CA LEU A 53 -16.61 -1.99 16.68
C LEU A 53 -17.97 -1.39 16.34
N HIS A 54 -18.94 -1.46 17.25
CA HIS A 54 -20.27 -0.85 17.08
C HIS A 54 -20.20 0.64 16.84
N LYS A 55 -19.35 1.36 17.59
CA LYS A 55 -19.14 2.80 17.39
C LYS A 55 -18.54 3.12 16.01
N ARG A 56 -17.99 2.14 15.30
CA ARG A 56 -17.36 2.29 13.99
C ARG A 56 -18.16 1.63 12.85
N SER A 57 -19.43 1.29 13.05
CA SER A 57 -20.28 0.65 12.04
C SER A 57 -20.30 1.42 10.70
N ASP A 58 -20.43 2.74 10.73
CA ASP A 58 -20.40 3.55 9.50
C ASP A 58 -19.04 3.49 8.79
N TRP A 59 -17.95 3.39 9.54
CA TRP A 59 -16.64 3.19 8.95
C TRP A 59 -16.55 1.81 8.27
N VAL A 60 -17.08 0.75 8.89
CA VAL A 60 -17.12 -0.61 8.32
C VAL A 60 -17.89 -0.61 7.01
N ARG A 61 -19.09 -0.05 6.97
CA ARG A 61 -19.91 0.05 5.76
C ARG A 61 -19.19 0.78 4.63
N ARG A 62 -18.63 1.96 4.91
CA ARG A 62 -17.83 2.71 3.93
C ARG A 62 -16.57 1.99 3.49
N ALA A 63 -15.91 1.25 4.39
CA ALA A 63 -14.72 0.47 4.05
C ALA A 63 -15.09 -0.73 3.16
N ALA A 64 -16.21 -1.41 3.45
CA ALA A 64 -16.74 -2.49 2.64
C ALA A 64 -17.08 -2.02 1.21
N GLU A 65 -17.76 -0.89 1.08
CA GLU A 65 -18.10 -0.31 -0.22
C GLU A 65 -16.84 0.03 -1.04
N ARG A 66 -15.87 0.69 -0.39
CA ARG A 66 -14.57 0.95 -1.03
C ARG A 66 -13.84 -0.33 -1.42
N SER A 67 -13.90 -1.36 -0.59
CA SER A 67 -13.24 -2.66 -0.86
C SER A 67 -13.83 -3.35 -2.08
N ARG A 68 -15.16 -3.30 -2.25
CA ARG A 68 -15.87 -3.85 -3.42
C ARG A 68 -15.49 -3.13 -4.71
N SER A 69 -15.23 -1.84 -4.65
CA SER A 69 -14.83 -1.02 -5.80
C SER A 69 -13.33 -1.01 -6.08
N CYS A 70 -12.50 -1.63 -5.21
CA CYS A 70 -11.06 -1.70 -5.39
C CYS A 70 -10.66 -2.77 -6.41
N LEU A 71 -9.63 -2.45 -7.20
CA LEU A 71 -8.91 -3.38 -8.05
C LEU A 71 -7.72 -3.94 -7.25
N TRP A 72 -7.83 -5.21 -6.85
CA TRP A 72 -6.81 -5.86 -6.05
C TRP A 72 -5.66 -6.35 -6.93
N VAL A 73 -4.45 -6.04 -6.51
CA VAL A 73 -3.20 -6.44 -7.17
C VAL A 73 -2.43 -7.38 -6.25
N GLU A 74 -2.11 -8.56 -6.76
CA GLU A 74 -1.37 -9.56 -6.02
C GLU A 74 0.06 -9.08 -5.72
N ARG A 75 0.51 -9.36 -4.48
CA ARG A 75 1.84 -8.97 -4.01
C ARG A 75 2.91 -9.98 -4.39
N GLU A 76 2.51 -11.07 -4.99
CA GLU A 76 3.39 -12.17 -5.32
C GLU A 76 4.62 -11.70 -6.11
N ARG A 77 5.77 -12.18 -5.71
CA ARG A 77 7.01 -11.85 -6.40
C ARG A 77 7.05 -12.60 -7.73
N PRO A 78 7.25 -11.91 -8.86
CA PRO A 78 7.34 -12.54 -10.16
C PRO A 78 8.51 -13.53 -10.25
N ASP A 79 8.51 -14.40 -11.25
CA ASP A 79 9.65 -15.25 -11.54
C ASP A 79 10.89 -14.43 -11.97
N LEU A 80 12.04 -15.08 -12.10
CA LEU A 80 13.30 -14.39 -12.39
C LEU A 80 13.32 -13.71 -13.76
N VAL A 81 12.60 -14.26 -14.75
CA VAL A 81 12.54 -13.68 -16.11
C VAL A 81 11.70 -12.41 -16.08
N GLU A 82 10.52 -12.48 -15.46
CA GLU A 82 9.63 -11.33 -15.27
C GLU A 82 10.29 -10.25 -14.42
N GLN A 83 11.03 -10.61 -13.35
CA GLN A 83 11.79 -9.65 -12.55
C GLN A 83 12.82 -8.88 -13.37
N ARG A 84 13.56 -9.57 -14.26
CA ARG A 84 14.56 -8.95 -15.15
C ARG A 84 13.89 -8.02 -16.16
N ARG A 85 12.76 -8.45 -16.73
CA ARG A 85 11.97 -7.62 -17.65
C ARG A 85 11.46 -6.36 -16.95
N PHE A 86 10.80 -6.53 -15.81
CA PHE A 86 10.26 -5.43 -15.02
C PHE A 86 11.34 -4.45 -14.55
N ARG A 87 12.52 -4.96 -14.17
CA ARG A 87 13.66 -4.10 -13.83
C ARG A 87 14.07 -3.21 -15.00
N ARG A 88 14.26 -3.77 -16.19
CA ARG A 88 14.62 -3.01 -17.39
C ARG A 88 13.58 -1.92 -17.71
N GLU A 89 12.31 -2.27 -17.59
CA GLU A 89 11.19 -1.33 -17.83
C GLU A 89 11.24 -0.14 -16.85
N VAL A 90 11.42 -0.40 -15.55
CA VAL A 90 11.55 0.65 -14.52
C VAL A 90 12.81 1.49 -14.76
N GLU A 91 13.95 0.88 -15.09
CA GLU A 91 15.22 1.57 -15.37
C GLU A 91 15.10 2.48 -16.61
N GLN A 92 14.50 2.01 -17.69
CA GLN A 92 14.24 2.82 -18.91
C GLN A 92 13.34 4.01 -18.61
N MET A 93 12.25 3.82 -17.84
CA MET A 93 11.41 4.94 -17.43
C MET A 93 12.17 5.96 -16.58
N ALA A 94 12.96 5.46 -15.63
CA ALA A 94 13.74 6.33 -14.76
C ALA A 94 14.81 7.12 -15.53
N GLU A 95 15.47 6.51 -16.50
CA GLU A 95 16.44 7.19 -17.39
C GLU A 95 15.76 8.27 -18.23
N GLY A 96 14.57 8.01 -18.78
CA GLY A 96 13.79 8.98 -19.54
C GLY A 96 13.47 10.26 -18.75
N TYR A 97 13.22 10.12 -17.44
CA TYR A 97 12.94 11.29 -16.60
C TYR A 97 14.19 11.92 -15.97
N ALA A 98 15.28 11.18 -15.82
CA ALA A 98 16.44 11.62 -15.08
C ALA A 98 17.10 12.90 -15.64
N GLY A 99 17.07 13.08 -16.96
CA GLY A 99 17.57 14.29 -17.63
C GLY A 99 16.71 15.54 -17.37
N LEU A 100 15.47 15.37 -16.93
CA LEU A 100 14.52 16.44 -16.67
C LEU A 100 14.52 16.90 -15.19
N LEU A 101 15.26 16.20 -14.31
CA LEU A 101 15.30 16.50 -12.89
C LEU A 101 16.38 17.53 -12.56
N PRO A 102 16.02 18.71 -12.02
CA PRO A 102 16.99 19.73 -11.64
C PRO A 102 17.82 19.29 -10.44
N GLY A 103 19.15 19.49 -10.50
CA GLY A 103 20.03 19.31 -9.36
C GLY A 103 20.14 17.88 -8.80
N THR A 104 19.76 16.89 -9.59
CA THR A 104 19.78 15.49 -9.14
C THR A 104 21.22 15.02 -8.94
N ARG A 105 21.56 14.63 -7.71
CA ARG A 105 22.85 13.95 -7.45
C ARG A 105 22.75 12.53 -8.02
N ARG A 106 23.49 12.24 -9.08
CA ARG A 106 23.73 10.87 -9.54
C ARG A 106 24.99 10.31 -8.88
N PRO A 107 25.05 8.99 -8.63
CA PRO A 107 24.09 7.97 -9.02
C PRO A 107 22.95 7.79 -7.99
N TYR A 108 21.73 7.55 -8.45
CA TYR A 108 20.66 6.95 -7.64
C TYR A 108 20.60 5.44 -7.89
N ARG A 109 20.03 4.71 -6.93
CA ARG A 109 19.89 3.25 -7.02
C ARG A 109 18.41 2.87 -7.16
N ILE A 110 18.09 1.98 -8.11
CA ILE A 110 16.76 1.36 -8.22
C ILE A 110 16.79 0.00 -7.53
N ALA A 111 15.82 -0.22 -6.63
CA ALA A 111 15.59 -1.49 -5.95
C ALA A 111 14.16 -1.96 -6.19
N LEU A 112 13.97 -3.22 -6.56
CA LEU A 112 12.65 -3.84 -6.62
C LEU A 112 12.39 -4.60 -5.32
N ARG A 113 11.21 -4.40 -4.73
CA ARG A 113 10.86 -4.95 -3.41
C ARG A 113 9.41 -5.43 -3.37
N SER A 114 9.10 -6.42 -2.55
CA SER A 114 7.73 -6.77 -2.17
C SER A 114 7.35 -6.00 -0.91
N GLN A 115 6.64 -4.88 -1.06
CA GLN A 115 6.17 -4.05 0.06
C GLN A 115 4.69 -4.33 0.34
N ARG A 116 4.29 -4.24 1.61
CA ARG A 116 2.91 -4.57 2.03
C ARG A 116 1.87 -3.55 1.56
N SER A 117 2.19 -2.25 1.55
CA SER A 117 1.20 -1.18 1.39
C SER A 117 1.64 -0.01 0.50
N ARG A 118 2.86 -0.03 -0.01
CA ARG A 118 3.42 1.07 -0.81
C ARG A 118 3.72 0.59 -2.22
N TRP A 119 3.40 1.41 -3.20
CA TRP A 119 3.78 1.18 -4.59
C TRP A 119 5.25 1.47 -4.84
N GLY A 120 5.77 2.49 -4.16
CA GLY A 120 7.17 2.88 -4.20
C GLY A 120 7.61 3.60 -2.93
N SER A 121 8.89 3.92 -2.85
CA SER A 121 9.48 4.78 -1.83
C SER A 121 10.86 5.26 -2.27
N CYS A 122 11.24 6.49 -1.89
CA CYS A 122 12.58 7.02 -2.08
C CYS A 122 13.23 7.28 -0.71
N SER A 123 14.48 6.87 -0.54
CA SER A 123 15.25 7.16 0.66
C SER A 123 16.08 8.43 0.50
N THR A 124 16.44 9.07 1.63
CA THR A 124 17.35 10.24 1.66
C THR A 124 18.74 9.94 1.08
N ARG A 125 19.11 8.65 0.96
CA ARG A 125 20.35 8.19 0.36
C ARG A 125 20.25 7.96 -1.15
N GLY A 126 19.13 8.35 -1.80
CA GLY A 126 18.94 8.19 -3.23
C GLY A 126 18.57 6.75 -3.68
N THR A 127 18.04 5.91 -2.80
CA THR A 127 17.52 4.61 -3.22
C THR A 127 16.02 4.73 -3.49
N ILE A 128 15.64 4.51 -4.75
CA ILE A 128 14.27 4.39 -5.21
C ILE A 128 13.88 2.92 -5.14
N SER A 129 12.83 2.61 -4.39
CA SER A 129 12.28 1.25 -4.32
C SER A 129 10.94 1.22 -5.03
N ILE A 130 10.75 0.30 -5.98
CA ILE A 130 9.49 0.05 -6.68
C ILE A 130 8.98 -1.32 -6.28
N ASN A 131 7.69 -1.42 -5.98
CA ASN A 131 7.06 -2.67 -5.58
C ASN A 131 6.86 -3.59 -6.79
N TYR A 132 7.15 -4.89 -6.63
CA TYR A 132 6.86 -5.89 -7.67
C TYR A 132 5.39 -5.91 -8.09
N ALA A 133 4.46 -5.60 -7.18
CA ALA A 133 3.04 -5.47 -7.50
C ALA A 133 2.77 -4.46 -8.64
N CYS A 134 3.67 -3.48 -8.84
CA CYS A 134 3.54 -2.51 -9.94
C CYS A 134 3.65 -3.13 -11.33
N SER A 135 4.28 -4.33 -11.48
CA SER A 135 4.34 -5.04 -12.76
C SER A 135 2.96 -5.47 -13.29
N ARG A 136 1.95 -5.47 -12.43
CA ARG A 136 0.56 -5.81 -12.75
C ARG A 136 -0.35 -4.60 -12.94
N LEU A 137 0.20 -3.39 -12.81
CA LEU A 137 -0.53 -2.15 -13.07
C LEU A 137 -0.49 -1.78 -14.57
N PRO A 138 -1.47 -1.03 -15.06
CA PRO A 138 -1.33 -0.34 -16.35
C PRO A 138 -0.03 0.45 -16.42
N LEU A 139 0.66 0.40 -17.55
CA LEU A 139 1.99 1.01 -17.75
C LEU A 139 2.02 2.50 -17.35
N ARG A 140 0.97 3.26 -17.69
CA ARG A 140 0.84 4.67 -17.31
C ARG A 140 0.84 4.92 -15.80
N LEU A 141 0.35 3.95 -15.00
CA LEU A 141 0.37 4.05 -13.53
C LEU A 141 1.75 3.71 -12.97
N LEU A 142 2.44 2.72 -13.53
CA LEU A 142 3.83 2.44 -13.21
C LEU A 142 4.70 3.66 -13.51
N GLU A 143 4.54 4.26 -14.69
CA GLU A 143 5.24 5.48 -15.09
C GLU A 143 5.03 6.63 -14.08
N TYR A 144 3.78 6.85 -13.65
CA TYR A 144 3.46 7.83 -12.62
C TYR A 144 4.16 7.55 -11.29
N ILE A 145 4.21 6.28 -10.86
CA ILE A 145 4.89 5.87 -9.63
C ILE A 145 6.40 6.12 -9.74
N VAL A 146 7.02 5.73 -10.84
CA VAL A 146 8.46 5.94 -11.09
C VAL A 146 8.79 7.43 -11.08
N ALA A 147 8.03 8.26 -11.79
CA ALA A 147 8.21 9.71 -11.80
C ALA A 147 8.03 10.33 -10.40
N HIS A 148 7.04 9.85 -9.63
CA HIS A 148 6.80 10.28 -8.25
C HIS A 148 8.01 10.01 -7.34
N GLU A 149 8.56 8.80 -7.39
CA GLU A 149 9.73 8.42 -6.58
C GLU A 149 11.00 9.17 -7.03
N LEU A 150 11.14 9.45 -8.32
CA LEU A 150 12.22 10.27 -8.84
C LEU A 150 12.14 11.73 -8.35
N CYS A 151 10.93 12.31 -8.26
CA CYS A 151 10.74 13.65 -7.70
C CYS A 151 11.25 13.76 -6.25
N HIS A 152 11.22 12.66 -5.49
CA HIS A 152 11.76 12.62 -4.14
C HIS A 152 13.30 12.72 -4.08
N LEU A 153 14.02 12.49 -5.17
CA LEU A 153 15.48 12.78 -5.22
C LEU A 153 15.77 14.29 -5.11
N VAL A 154 14.78 15.12 -5.47
CA VAL A 154 14.89 16.60 -5.45
C VAL A 154 14.12 17.18 -4.27
N HIS A 155 12.91 16.71 -4.03
CA HIS A 155 12.01 17.21 -2.99
C HIS A 155 11.46 16.06 -2.15
N MET A 156 11.98 15.90 -0.92
CA MET A 156 11.56 14.81 -0.02
C MET A 156 10.12 14.96 0.48
N ASN A 157 9.60 16.18 0.54
CA ASN A 157 8.25 16.47 1.01
C ASN A 157 7.31 16.78 -0.16
N HIS A 158 6.03 16.38 -0.04
CA HIS A 158 4.99 16.62 -1.05
C HIS A 158 4.46 18.07 -1.03
N GLY A 159 5.36 19.07 -0.96
CA GLY A 159 5.01 20.49 -1.04
C GLY A 159 4.75 20.96 -2.48
N THR A 160 4.50 22.25 -2.65
CA THR A 160 4.19 22.87 -3.95
C THR A 160 5.30 22.59 -5.00
N ALA A 161 6.57 22.68 -4.61
CA ALA A 161 7.71 22.42 -5.51
C ALA A 161 7.73 20.96 -6.00
N PHE A 162 7.42 19.99 -5.13
CA PHE A 162 7.29 18.59 -5.50
C PHE A 162 6.17 18.40 -6.55
N HIS A 163 4.98 18.95 -6.28
CA HIS A 163 3.85 18.83 -7.19
C HIS A 163 4.09 19.55 -8.52
N SER A 164 4.74 20.71 -8.52
CA SER A 164 5.13 21.41 -9.74
C SER A 164 6.10 20.59 -10.59
N LEU A 165 7.08 19.96 -9.97
CA LEU A 165 8.01 19.07 -10.66
C LEU A 165 7.30 17.84 -11.22
N LEU A 166 6.49 17.16 -10.42
CA LEU A 166 5.75 15.97 -10.85
C LEU A 166 4.79 16.27 -12.01
N ASN A 167 4.06 17.39 -11.95
CA ASN A 167 3.16 17.82 -13.04
C ASN A 167 3.90 18.16 -14.33
N ARG A 168 5.14 18.63 -14.23
CA ARG A 168 6.00 18.86 -15.41
C ARG A 168 6.44 17.54 -16.04
N LEU A 169 6.76 16.52 -15.23
CA LEU A 169 7.16 15.20 -15.73
C LEU A 169 5.96 14.40 -16.25
N VAL A 170 4.82 14.50 -15.56
CA VAL A 170 3.58 13.76 -15.86
C VAL A 170 2.40 14.75 -15.79
N PRO A 171 2.08 15.45 -16.88
CA PRO A 171 1.04 16.49 -16.88
C PRO A 171 -0.35 16.00 -16.47
N ASP A 172 -0.69 14.75 -16.77
CA ASP A 172 -1.93 14.08 -16.37
C ASP A 172 -1.82 13.36 -15.00
N GLY A 173 -0.77 13.67 -14.24
CA GLY A 173 -0.49 13.09 -12.92
C GLY A 173 -1.68 13.08 -11.94
N PRO A 174 -2.49 14.16 -11.83
CA PRO A 174 -3.68 14.15 -10.99
C PRO A 174 -4.72 13.09 -11.38
N LEU A 175 -4.91 12.84 -12.69
CA LEU A 175 -5.81 11.78 -13.18
C LEU A 175 -5.25 10.40 -12.87
N ARG A 176 -3.97 10.18 -13.12
CA ARG A 176 -3.27 8.90 -12.79
C ARG A 176 -3.30 8.61 -11.29
N LYS A 177 -3.13 9.63 -10.45
CA LYS A 177 -3.26 9.51 -8.99
C LYS A 177 -4.67 9.07 -8.58
N LYS A 178 -5.71 9.66 -9.18
CA LYS A 178 -7.11 9.29 -8.94
C LYS A 178 -7.38 7.85 -9.39
N GLU A 179 -6.84 7.45 -10.51
CA GLU A 179 -6.97 6.09 -11.02
C GLU A 179 -6.21 5.09 -10.13
N LEU A 180 -4.95 5.37 -9.76
CA LEU A 180 -4.14 4.54 -8.87
C LEU A 180 -4.81 4.34 -7.50
N ALA A 181 -5.58 5.32 -7.04
CA ALA A 181 -6.34 5.22 -5.79
C ALA A 181 -7.40 4.10 -5.81
N ARG A 182 -7.78 3.57 -6.98
CA ARG A 182 -8.67 2.42 -7.12
C ARG A 182 -7.94 1.09 -6.93
N TYR A 183 -6.62 1.06 -7.05
CA TYR A 183 -5.81 -0.14 -6.90
C TYR A 183 -5.35 -0.31 -5.44
N ARG A 184 -5.31 -1.55 -4.98
CA ARG A 184 -4.82 -1.93 -3.65
C ARG A 184 -3.94 -3.16 -3.77
N ILE A 185 -2.84 -3.17 -3.03
CA ILE A 185 -1.99 -4.35 -2.92
C ILE A 185 -2.69 -5.33 -1.97
N ARG A 186 -2.95 -6.55 -2.46
CA ARG A 186 -3.51 -7.61 -1.62
C ARG A 186 -2.48 -7.96 -0.55
N GLN A 187 -2.90 -7.90 0.69
CA GLN A 187 -2.11 -8.43 1.80
C GLN A 187 -2.30 -9.95 1.75
N GLU A 188 -1.22 -10.74 1.82
CA GLU A 188 -1.40 -12.14 2.18
C GLU A 188 -2.14 -12.15 3.52
N ALA A 189 -3.27 -12.80 3.57
CA ALA A 189 -3.80 -13.23 4.85
C ALA A 189 -2.67 -14.06 5.48
N GLU A 190 -2.14 -13.65 6.62
CA GLU A 190 -1.57 -14.63 7.53
C GLU A 190 -2.68 -15.67 7.64
N ALA A 191 -2.46 -16.83 6.99
CA ALA A 191 -3.49 -17.82 6.80
C ALA A 191 -4.20 -17.98 8.14
N LEU A 192 -5.45 -17.55 8.22
CA LEU A 192 -6.35 -18.04 9.24
C LEU A 192 -6.30 -19.55 9.03
N LYS A 193 -5.47 -20.25 9.80
CA LYS A 193 -5.60 -21.69 9.89
C LYS A 193 -7.07 -21.92 10.20
N PRO A 194 -7.78 -22.66 9.36
CA PRO A 194 -9.19 -22.92 9.62
C PRO A 194 -9.26 -23.37 11.07
N LEU A 195 -10.11 -22.72 11.84
CA LEU A 195 -10.44 -23.15 13.18
C LEU A 195 -11.15 -24.49 12.96
N ALA A 196 -10.41 -25.58 13.14
CA ALA A 196 -10.98 -26.92 13.27
C ALA A 196 -11.86 -26.97 14.50
#